data_32f16443e19a047403152858d91ac543
#
_entry.id   32f16443e19a047403152858d91ac543
#
_cell.length_a   1.000
_cell.length_b   1.000
_cell.length_c   1.000
_cell.angle_alpha   90.00
_cell.angle_beta   90.00
_cell.angle_gamma   90.00
#
_symmetry.space_group_name_H-M   'P 1'
#
loop_
_entity.id
_entity.type
_entity.pdbx_description
1 polymer ?
#
loop_
_entity_poly.entity_id
_entity_poly.type
_entity_poly.pdbx_seq_one_letter_code
_entity_poly.pdbx_strand_id
1 'polypeptide(L)'
;MSKIELLLPAKDLSTGKTAINHGADAVYIGASAFGARQAAGNSLQDIEALVQYAHLYGSKVHVTVNTLLYDNELEGARKLLWELYNIGVDAVLIQDLGLLKLDIPPIALHASTQCHNHSLERIQFLEKLGFTRAVLARETNLETIQQIHNQTNIELEAFVHGALCVCYSGQCYISRMMTGRSGNRGECAQICRTRFDLQDANGKTLIHNKHLLSLKDMCRVDYLEEMMNAGIVSFKVEGRLKNESYVKNVTAFYRQKLDDILNGHPENQRIGSGSTRFFFTPDLHKTFNREYTSYYIDGYRDPVGSISSFDTPKAIGEPIGTLEQINGKYLFEATANSQQPIANGDGLCFINADGELEGFLVNGVEGNRIIPQKPLSRFQKVKLYRNIDKNFEKILSGKTAERKIAVDILFEEITSGVRLTLTDEDGCSATITESIEYTAAQQPEKMAETLRTALSKLGGTPFEARTVTIPKCTAFLRAGYINELKSKAVEQLIATRIAHFRPQDTPLHYSPTPLFQKADYLRNITNEAHKAVYADFGATDIEYGLDKTEDYAGKAVMTCKYCLRYELGWCHRRIDGSKAPNDPLYLVSGKRRFRLEFDCGKCEMKVLAQ
;
A
#
# COMPACT_ATOMS: atom_id res chain seq x y z
N MET A 1 7.03 -23.28 -5.91
CA MET A 1 6.94 -22.46 -4.68
C MET A 1 6.72 -21.01 -5.10
N SER A 2 5.56 -20.48 -4.73
CA SER A 2 5.29 -19.05 -4.99
C SER A 2 5.91 -18.20 -3.89
N LYS A 3 6.51 -17.06 -4.29
CA LYS A 3 7.07 -16.08 -3.35
C LYS A 3 6.01 -15.02 -3.05
N ILE A 4 5.61 -14.92 -1.80
CA ILE A 4 4.55 -14.01 -1.33
C ILE A 4 5.17 -12.73 -0.76
N GLU A 5 4.63 -11.60 -1.19
CA GLU A 5 5.12 -10.26 -0.89
C GLU A 5 4.07 -9.43 -0.13
N LEU A 6 4.43 -8.88 1.01
CA LEU A 6 3.70 -7.81 1.68
C LEU A 6 4.32 -6.46 1.29
N LEU A 7 3.59 -5.66 0.50
CA LEU A 7 4.07 -4.41 -0.09
C LEU A 7 3.46 -3.19 0.61
N LEU A 8 4.30 -2.38 1.25
CA LEU A 8 3.92 -1.23 2.06
C LEU A 8 4.28 0.12 1.42
N PRO A 9 3.51 1.18 1.71
CA PRO A 9 3.86 2.53 1.27
C PRO A 9 5.03 3.10 2.07
N ALA A 10 5.97 3.75 1.38
CA ALA A 10 6.97 4.60 1.96
C ALA A 10 6.72 6.06 1.52
N LYS A 11 6.44 6.94 2.49
CA LYS A 11 6.35 8.38 2.24
C LYS A 11 7.75 8.96 2.02
N ASP A 12 8.70 8.50 2.83
CA ASP A 12 10.08 8.92 2.90
C ASP A 12 10.97 7.76 3.39
N LEU A 13 12.28 7.98 3.47
CA LEU A 13 13.26 7.00 3.94
C LEU A 13 12.92 6.43 5.32
N SER A 14 12.52 7.30 6.28
CA SER A 14 12.17 6.87 7.65
C SER A 14 10.98 5.92 7.66
N THR A 15 9.92 6.29 6.95
CA THR A 15 8.70 5.49 6.82
C THR A 15 8.97 4.15 6.12
N GLY A 16 9.85 4.14 5.09
CA GLY A 16 10.27 2.92 4.40
C GLY A 16 11.03 1.96 5.33
N LYS A 17 12.01 2.45 6.08
CA LYS A 17 12.72 1.66 7.10
C LYS A 17 11.77 1.14 8.18
N THR A 18 10.82 1.96 8.60
CA THR A 18 9.78 1.55 9.56
C THR A 18 8.94 0.40 9.03
N ALA A 19 8.50 0.44 7.77
CA ALA A 19 7.75 -0.65 7.15
C ALA A 19 8.56 -1.95 7.11
N ILE A 20 9.84 -1.89 6.68
CA ILE A 20 10.74 -3.05 6.61
C ILE A 20 10.94 -3.66 8.00
N ASN A 21 11.19 -2.84 9.03
CA ASN A 21 11.37 -3.32 10.40
C ASN A 21 10.11 -3.97 10.98
N HIS A 22 8.91 -3.59 10.50
CA HIS A 22 7.63 -4.20 10.89
C HIS A 22 7.23 -5.38 10.01
N GLY A 23 8.13 -5.84 9.14
CA GLY A 23 7.96 -7.07 8.39
C GLY A 23 7.49 -6.92 6.95
N ALA A 24 7.57 -5.74 6.34
CA ALA A 24 7.35 -5.59 4.91
C ALA A 24 8.40 -6.36 4.09
N ASP A 25 7.94 -7.03 3.04
CA ASP A 25 8.79 -7.73 2.07
C ASP A 25 9.19 -6.80 0.92
N ALA A 26 8.39 -5.76 0.68
CA ALA A 26 8.71 -4.69 -0.25
C ALA A 26 8.11 -3.37 0.20
N VAL A 27 8.69 -2.27 -0.26
CA VAL A 27 8.14 -0.93 -0.09
C VAL A 27 8.03 -0.22 -1.43
N TYR A 28 6.98 0.61 -1.60
CA TYR A 28 6.89 1.47 -2.78
C TYR A 28 6.96 2.94 -2.40
N ILE A 29 7.83 3.68 -3.12
CA ILE A 29 8.19 5.07 -2.85
C ILE A 29 8.03 5.91 -4.12
N GLY A 30 7.77 7.21 -3.99
CA GLY A 30 7.76 8.15 -5.11
C GLY A 30 9.12 8.84 -5.28
N ALA A 31 9.61 8.93 -6.50
CA ALA A 31 10.71 9.82 -6.83
C ALA A 31 10.28 11.30 -6.81
N SER A 32 11.21 12.22 -6.97
CA SER A 32 10.96 13.69 -6.98
C SER A 32 10.05 14.15 -8.13
N ALA A 33 9.94 13.35 -9.20
CA ALA A 33 9.13 13.64 -10.38
C ALA A 33 8.32 12.40 -10.83
N PHE A 34 7.30 12.62 -11.66
CA PHE A 34 6.51 11.60 -12.37
C PHE A 34 5.78 10.58 -11.50
N GLY A 35 5.64 10.81 -10.19
CA GLY A 35 4.86 9.96 -9.29
C GLY A 35 3.41 10.42 -9.11
N ALA A 36 2.44 9.49 -9.01
CA ALA A 36 1.01 9.78 -8.82
C ALA A 36 0.65 10.46 -7.47
N ARG A 37 1.63 10.90 -6.71
CA ARG A 37 1.51 11.68 -5.47
C ARG A 37 2.69 12.65 -5.41
N GLN A 38 2.64 13.78 -6.10
CA GLN A 38 3.73 14.77 -6.15
C GLN A 38 4.18 15.26 -4.76
N ALA A 39 3.25 15.34 -3.80
CA ALA A 39 3.57 15.76 -2.43
C ALA A 39 4.45 14.78 -1.62
N ALA A 40 4.83 13.63 -2.17
CA ALA A 40 5.67 12.62 -1.53
C ALA A 40 6.88 12.27 -2.43
N GLY A 41 7.54 13.28 -3.01
CA GLY A 41 8.75 13.09 -3.80
C GLY A 41 9.99 12.97 -2.90
N ASN A 42 10.88 12.02 -3.24
CA ASN A 42 12.11 11.74 -2.51
C ASN A 42 13.33 11.96 -3.40
N SER A 43 14.48 12.29 -2.80
CA SER A 43 15.74 12.40 -3.52
C SER A 43 16.26 11.03 -3.94
N LEU A 44 17.12 10.98 -4.96
CA LEU A 44 17.80 9.73 -5.36
C LEU A 44 18.65 9.16 -4.23
N GLN A 45 19.29 10.01 -3.43
CA GLN A 45 20.08 9.61 -2.27
C GLN A 45 19.24 8.92 -1.20
N ASP A 46 18.03 9.43 -0.91
CA ASP A 46 17.11 8.79 0.04
C ASP A 46 16.61 7.44 -0.48
N ILE A 47 16.32 7.35 -1.79
CA ILE A 47 15.91 6.10 -2.43
C ILE A 47 17.06 5.08 -2.38
N GLU A 48 18.30 5.47 -2.70
CA GLU A 48 19.48 4.61 -2.62
C GLU A 48 19.70 4.09 -1.20
N ALA A 49 19.63 4.97 -0.19
CA ALA A 49 19.74 4.59 1.21
C ALA A 49 18.62 3.61 1.64
N LEU A 50 17.42 3.74 1.05
CA LEU A 50 16.33 2.81 1.29
C LEU A 50 16.56 1.47 0.59
N VAL A 51 17.09 1.46 -0.63
CA VAL A 51 17.47 0.25 -1.38
C VAL A 51 18.49 -0.57 -0.60
N GLN A 52 19.59 0.07 -0.16
CA GLN A 52 20.62 -0.60 0.64
C GLN A 52 20.04 -1.21 1.93
N TYR A 53 19.16 -0.44 2.61
CA TYR A 53 18.50 -0.92 3.82
C TYR A 53 17.54 -2.08 3.54
N ALA A 54 16.78 -2.02 2.46
CA ALA A 54 15.85 -3.09 2.06
C ALA A 54 16.60 -4.37 1.68
N HIS A 55 17.62 -4.28 0.85
CA HIS A 55 18.42 -5.41 0.41
C HIS A 55 19.13 -6.11 1.58
N LEU A 56 19.50 -5.38 2.63
CA LEU A 56 20.01 -5.99 3.86
C LEU A 56 19.04 -7.04 4.43
N TYR A 57 17.72 -6.83 4.31
CA TYR A 57 16.68 -7.75 4.77
C TYR A 57 16.07 -8.60 3.64
N GLY A 58 16.68 -8.67 2.47
CA GLY A 58 16.09 -9.35 1.31
C GLY A 58 14.76 -8.77 0.86
N SER A 59 14.43 -7.55 1.29
CA SER A 59 13.23 -6.80 0.92
C SER A 59 13.49 -5.96 -0.32
N LYS A 60 12.43 -5.58 -1.06
CA LYS A 60 12.50 -4.87 -2.33
C LYS A 60 12.06 -3.41 -2.22
N VAL A 61 12.54 -2.57 -3.13
CA VAL A 61 12.11 -1.18 -3.30
C VAL A 61 11.54 -0.98 -4.70
N HIS A 62 10.26 -0.61 -4.77
CA HIS A 62 9.57 -0.30 -6.02
C HIS A 62 9.36 1.21 -6.12
N VAL A 63 9.80 1.84 -7.22
CA VAL A 63 9.65 3.28 -7.41
C VAL A 63 8.51 3.59 -8.36
N THR A 64 7.67 4.57 -7.99
CA THR A 64 6.54 4.97 -8.82
C THR A 64 6.92 6.08 -9.78
N VAL A 65 6.84 5.79 -11.10
CA VAL A 65 6.94 6.71 -12.24
C VAL A 65 5.63 6.58 -13.02
N ASN A 66 4.51 6.75 -12.31
CA ASN A 66 3.19 6.31 -12.74
C ASN A 66 2.18 7.45 -12.95
N THR A 67 2.63 8.49 -13.62
CA THR A 67 1.80 9.55 -14.18
C THR A 67 1.77 9.47 -15.71
N LEU A 68 0.77 10.08 -16.34
CA LEU A 68 0.80 10.37 -17.77
C LEU A 68 1.90 11.37 -18.06
N LEU A 69 2.55 11.24 -19.21
CA LEU A 69 3.65 12.08 -19.65
C LEU A 69 3.25 12.85 -20.91
N TYR A 70 3.70 14.09 -21.05
CA TYR A 70 3.67 14.81 -22.31
C TYR A 70 4.97 14.56 -23.10
N ASP A 71 4.98 14.88 -24.40
CA ASP A 71 6.12 14.61 -25.28
C ASP A 71 7.43 15.21 -24.74
N ASN A 72 7.39 16.41 -24.17
CA ASN A 72 8.55 17.10 -23.59
C ASN A 72 9.03 16.53 -22.24
N GLU A 73 8.30 15.61 -21.62
CA GLU A 73 8.64 15.00 -20.32
C GLU A 73 9.29 13.61 -20.48
N LEU A 74 9.13 12.98 -21.66
CA LEU A 74 9.59 11.62 -21.92
C LEU A 74 11.10 11.44 -21.67
N GLU A 75 11.92 12.36 -22.13
CA GLU A 75 13.37 12.28 -21.94
C GLU A 75 13.77 12.43 -20.46
N GLY A 76 13.08 13.29 -19.70
CA GLY A 76 13.28 13.41 -18.26
C GLY A 76 12.93 12.12 -17.52
N ALA A 77 11.82 11.48 -17.90
CA ALA A 77 11.41 10.20 -17.32
C ALA A 77 12.37 9.05 -17.69
N ARG A 78 12.85 9.01 -18.94
CA ARG A 78 13.89 8.05 -19.39
C ARG A 78 15.17 8.17 -18.56
N LYS A 79 15.67 9.37 -18.35
CA LYS A 79 16.86 9.62 -17.51
C LYS A 79 16.64 9.13 -16.08
N LEU A 80 15.49 9.44 -15.50
CA LEU A 80 15.15 8.97 -14.15
C LEU A 80 15.15 7.43 -14.07
N LEU A 81 14.65 6.70 -15.07
CA LEU A 81 14.68 5.24 -15.09
C LEU A 81 16.11 4.69 -15.04
N TRP A 82 17.04 5.30 -15.79
CA TRP A 82 18.47 4.93 -15.75
C TRP A 82 19.11 5.23 -14.38
N GLU A 83 18.79 6.37 -13.77
CA GLU A 83 19.27 6.72 -12.42
C GLU A 83 18.76 5.71 -11.37
N LEU A 84 17.49 5.33 -11.42
CA LEU A 84 16.89 4.35 -10.51
C LEU A 84 17.50 2.95 -10.68
N TYR A 85 17.75 2.52 -11.91
CA TYR A 85 18.43 1.27 -12.20
C TYR A 85 19.85 1.24 -11.63
N ASN A 86 20.63 2.32 -11.83
CA ASN A 86 22.00 2.40 -11.36
C ASN A 86 22.14 2.31 -9.83
N ILE A 87 21.19 2.86 -9.07
CA ILE A 87 21.15 2.75 -7.60
C ILE A 87 20.55 1.44 -7.10
N GLY A 88 20.13 0.53 -8.00
CA GLY A 88 19.66 -0.83 -7.65
C GLY A 88 18.21 -0.93 -7.24
N VAL A 89 17.33 -0.06 -7.73
CA VAL A 89 15.87 -0.18 -7.53
C VAL A 89 15.36 -1.47 -8.16
N ASP A 90 14.51 -2.23 -7.45
CA ASP A 90 14.06 -3.56 -7.86
C ASP A 90 13.03 -3.53 -8.99
N ALA A 91 12.15 -2.55 -9.00
CA ALA A 91 11.15 -2.38 -10.07
C ALA A 91 10.64 -0.94 -10.14
N VAL A 92 10.13 -0.56 -11.30
CA VAL A 92 9.42 0.71 -11.48
C VAL A 92 7.96 0.46 -11.88
N LEU A 93 7.05 1.19 -11.20
CA LEU A 93 5.63 1.18 -11.57
C LEU A 93 5.40 2.30 -12.57
N ILE A 94 4.95 1.97 -13.79
CA ILE A 94 4.67 2.95 -14.83
C ILE A 94 3.19 2.96 -15.23
N GLN A 95 2.71 4.09 -15.76
CA GLN A 95 1.39 4.26 -16.36
C GLN A 95 1.51 4.56 -17.85
N ASP A 96 2.44 5.43 -18.22
CA ASP A 96 2.60 5.88 -19.60
C ASP A 96 3.36 4.85 -20.43
N LEU A 97 2.67 4.25 -21.41
CA LEU A 97 3.25 3.21 -22.25
C LEU A 97 4.25 3.77 -23.28
N GLY A 98 4.28 5.10 -23.49
CA GLY A 98 5.27 5.75 -24.35
C GLY A 98 6.71 5.52 -23.93
N LEU A 99 6.95 5.28 -22.63
CA LEU A 99 8.27 4.92 -22.10
C LEU A 99 8.85 3.65 -22.76
N LEU A 100 8.01 2.71 -23.14
CA LEU A 100 8.42 1.44 -23.79
C LEU A 100 9.01 1.63 -25.18
N LYS A 101 8.87 2.82 -25.78
CA LYS A 101 9.43 3.19 -27.08
C LYS A 101 10.80 3.89 -26.98
N LEU A 102 11.27 4.08 -25.77
CA LEU A 102 12.54 4.75 -25.49
C LEU A 102 13.62 3.73 -25.15
N ASP A 103 14.88 4.15 -25.20
CA ASP A 103 16.00 3.40 -24.65
C ASP A 103 15.94 3.46 -23.12
N ILE A 104 15.33 2.45 -22.50
CA ILE A 104 15.17 2.29 -21.05
C ILE A 104 16.07 1.18 -20.52
N PRO A 105 16.52 1.26 -19.23
CA PRO A 105 17.36 0.22 -18.65
C PRO A 105 16.62 -1.12 -18.52
N PRO A 106 17.35 -2.24 -18.37
CA PRO A 106 16.77 -3.57 -18.15
C PRO A 106 16.28 -3.72 -16.70
N ILE A 107 15.33 -2.88 -16.28
CA ILE A 107 14.70 -2.87 -14.97
C ILE A 107 13.30 -3.51 -15.06
N ALA A 108 12.88 -4.23 -14.01
CA ALA A 108 11.55 -4.82 -13.98
C ALA A 108 10.45 -3.74 -14.03
N LEU A 109 9.50 -3.91 -14.96
CA LEU A 109 8.38 -3.00 -15.16
C LEU A 109 7.10 -3.57 -14.56
N HIS A 110 6.49 -2.84 -13.64
CA HIS A 110 5.20 -3.15 -13.08
C HIS A 110 4.13 -2.22 -13.65
N ALA A 111 3.05 -2.78 -14.20
CA ALA A 111 1.94 -1.99 -14.70
C ALA A 111 1.15 -1.40 -13.51
N SER A 112 1.21 -0.08 -13.34
CA SER A 112 0.45 0.61 -12.29
C SER A 112 -1.04 0.32 -12.39
N THR A 113 -1.77 0.34 -11.28
CA THR A 113 -3.25 0.33 -11.29
C THR A 113 -3.84 1.46 -12.15
N GLN A 114 -3.09 2.54 -12.37
CA GLN A 114 -3.45 3.64 -13.26
C GLN A 114 -3.55 3.23 -14.74
N CYS A 115 -3.04 2.05 -15.13
CA CYS A 115 -3.24 1.46 -16.45
C CYS A 115 -4.62 0.81 -16.62
N HIS A 116 -5.52 0.90 -15.65
CA HIS A 116 -6.87 0.33 -15.67
C HIS A 116 -6.87 -1.20 -15.85
N ASN A 117 -6.21 -1.91 -14.95
CA ASN A 117 -5.93 -3.35 -14.99
C ASN A 117 -7.10 -4.16 -14.40
N HIS A 118 -8.21 -4.32 -15.11
CA HIS A 118 -9.45 -4.91 -14.58
C HIS A 118 -9.97 -6.12 -15.35
N SER A 119 -9.40 -6.45 -16.52
CA SER A 119 -9.87 -7.55 -17.37
C SER A 119 -8.73 -8.41 -17.90
N LEU A 120 -9.04 -9.65 -18.26
CA LEU A 120 -8.09 -10.59 -18.83
C LEU A 120 -7.39 -10.02 -20.07
N GLU A 121 -8.14 -9.43 -21.00
CA GLU A 121 -7.60 -8.88 -22.25
C GLU A 121 -6.60 -7.75 -21.96
N ARG A 122 -6.89 -6.94 -20.93
CA ARG A 122 -5.97 -5.87 -20.53
C ARG A 122 -4.67 -6.43 -19.98
N ILE A 123 -4.73 -7.48 -19.16
CA ILE A 123 -3.54 -8.09 -18.57
C ILE A 123 -2.72 -8.81 -19.63
N GLN A 124 -3.35 -9.53 -20.57
CA GLN A 124 -2.68 -10.15 -21.73
C GLN A 124 -1.97 -9.11 -22.61
N PHE A 125 -2.58 -7.94 -22.80
CA PHE A 125 -1.92 -6.83 -23.50
C PHE A 125 -0.67 -6.34 -22.77
N LEU A 126 -0.74 -6.17 -21.43
CA LEU A 126 0.40 -5.77 -20.61
C LEU A 126 1.53 -6.81 -20.62
N GLU A 127 1.19 -8.10 -20.60
CA GLU A 127 2.17 -9.19 -20.73
C GLU A 127 2.92 -9.10 -22.05
N LYS A 128 2.22 -8.86 -23.18
CA LYS A 128 2.82 -8.66 -24.50
C LYS A 128 3.68 -7.39 -24.60
N LEU A 129 3.42 -6.40 -23.77
CA LEU A 129 4.25 -5.19 -23.63
C LEU A 129 5.51 -5.42 -22.82
N GLY A 130 5.69 -6.59 -22.18
CA GLY A 130 6.86 -6.94 -21.39
C GLY A 130 6.79 -6.56 -19.92
N PHE A 131 5.61 -6.25 -19.39
CA PHE A 131 5.44 -6.07 -17.96
C PHE A 131 5.60 -7.39 -17.21
N THR A 132 6.35 -7.37 -16.11
CA THR A 132 6.56 -8.55 -15.26
C THR A 132 5.48 -8.70 -14.20
N ARG A 133 4.80 -7.59 -13.83
CA ARG A 133 3.73 -7.58 -12.83
C ARG A 133 2.63 -6.58 -13.19
N ALA A 134 1.39 -6.92 -12.87
CA ALA A 134 0.24 -6.02 -13.00
C ALA A 134 -0.42 -5.75 -11.64
N VAL A 135 -0.56 -4.46 -11.30
CA VAL A 135 -1.35 -4.04 -10.13
C VAL A 135 -2.81 -3.98 -10.52
N LEU A 136 -3.61 -4.93 -10.07
CA LEU A 136 -5.01 -5.04 -10.44
C LEU A 136 -5.85 -3.85 -9.97
N ALA A 137 -6.93 -3.58 -10.68
CA ALA A 137 -7.95 -2.63 -10.25
C ALA A 137 -8.58 -3.12 -8.93
N ARG A 138 -8.95 -2.19 -8.05
CA ARG A 138 -9.53 -2.52 -6.74
C ARG A 138 -10.89 -3.20 -6.85
N GLU A 139 -11.55 -3.03 -7.98
CA GLU A 139 -12.86 -3.56 -8.32
C GLU A 139 -12.84 -5.03 -8.79
N THR A 140 -11.66 -5.60 -9.02
CA THR A 140 -11.49 -6.97 -9.49
C THR A 140 -11.85 -7.97 -8.39
N ASN A 141 -12.76 -8.90 -8.69
CA ASN A 141 -13.21 -9.95 -7.76
C ASN A 141 -12.35 -11.22 -7.88
N LEU A 142 -12.51 -12.15 -6.94
CA LEU A 142 -11.76 -13.41 -6.86
C LEU A 142 -11.86 -14.24 -8.14
N GLU A 143 -13.05 -14.38 -8.71
CA GLU A 143 -13.28 -15.15 -9.94
C GLU A 143 -12.47 -14.60 -11.12
N THR A 144 -12.49 -13.27 -11.31
CA THR A 144 -11.71 -12.60 -12.36
C THR A 144 -10.20 -12.71 -12.11
N ILE A 145 -9.76 -12.60 -10.84
CA ILE A 145 -8.35 -12.80 -10.47
C ILE A 145 -7.88 -14.19 -10.89
N GLN A 146 -8.64 -15.22 -10.51
CA GLN A 146 -8.31 -16.62 -10.87
C GLN A 146 -8.33 -16.85 -12.37
N GLN A 147 -9.28 -16.25 -13.10
CA GLN A 147 -9.33 -16.33 -14.56
C GLN A 147 -8.07 -15.72 -15.19
N ILE A 148 -7.63 -14.56 -14.73
CA ILE A 148 -6.41 -13.89 -15.19
C ILE A 148 -5.19 -14.75 -14.90
N HIS A 149 -5.05 -15.23 -13.65
CA HIS A 149 -3.93 -16.08 -13.24
C HIS A 149 -3.78 -17.32 -14.09
N ASN A 150 -4.90 -18.00 -14.39
CA ASN A 150 -4.89 -19.23 -15.19
C ASN A 150 -4.53 -19.02 -16.68
N GLN A 151 -4.60 -17.78 -17.18
CA GLN A 151 -4.44 -17.48 -18.62
C GLN A 151 -3.30 -16.49 -18.93
N THR A 152 -2.49 -16.13 -17.93
CA THR A 152 -1.32 -15.26 -18.09
C THR A 152 -0.18 -15.74 -17.18
N ASN A 153 1.06 -15.35 -17.49
CA ASN A 153 2.24 -15.65 -16.66
C ASN A 153 2.73 -14.41 -15.89
N ILE A 154 2.03 -13.28 -16.02
CA ILE A 154 2.38 -12.05 -15.35
C ILE A 154 2.05 -12.14 -13.85
N GLU A 155 2.94 -11.68 -12.99
CA GLU A 155 2.67 -11.63 -11.55
C GLU A 155 1.49 -10.68 -11.24
N LEU A 156 0.63 -11.10 -10.32
CA LEU A 156 -0.54 -10.31 -9.92
C LEU A 156 -0.33 -9.67 -8.54
N GLU A 157 -0.52 -8.36 -8.49
CA GLU A 157 -0.49 -7.54 -7.27
C GLU A 157 -1.87 -6.95 -7.02
N ALA A 158 -2.37 -7.02 -5.79
CA ALA A 158 -3.67 -6.45 -5.43
C ALA A 158 -3.62 -5.61 -4.16
N PHE A 159 -4.41 -4.54 -4.15
CA PHE A 159 -4.62 -3.78 -2.92
C PHE A 159 -5.46 -4.57 -1.92
N VAL A 160 -5.02 -4.55 -0.64
CA VAL A 160 -5.71 -5.24 0.46
C VAL A 160 -6.17 -4.29 1.57
N HIS A 161 -5.63 -3.06 1.64
CA HIS A 161 -5.96 -2.12 2.70
C HIS A 161 -5.84 -0.67 2.25
N GLY A 162 -6.68 0.20 2.85
CA GLY A 162 -6.57 1.65 2.79
C GLY A 162 -7.55 2.34 1.85
N ALA A 163 -7.26 3.58 1.48
CA ALA A 163 -8.20 4.46 0.79
C ALA A 163 -8.62 3.95 -0.59
N LEU A 164 -9.94 3.98 -0.84
CA LEU A 164 -10.54 3.67 -2.13
C LEU A 164 -10.67 4.92 -3.02
N CYS A 165 -10.51 4.71 -4.32
CA CYS A 165 -10.94 5.61 -5.36
C CYS A 165 -12.31 5.13 -5.87
N VAL A 166 -13.30 6.02 -5.99
CA VAL A 166 -14.64 5.66 -6.47
C VAL A 166 -14.67 5.37 -7.97
N CYS A 167 -13.76 6.01 -8.72
CA CYS A 167 -13.60 5.82 -10.15
C CYS A 167 -12.57 4.72 -10.41
N TYR A 168 -12.71 3.96 -11.47
CA TYR A 168 -11.64 3.11 -11.96
C TYR A 168 -10.35 3.93 -12.06
N SER A 169 -9.25 3.37 -11.57
CA SER A 169 -7.95 4.02 -11.63
C SER A 169 -7.56 4.30 -13.08
N GLY A 170 -7.05 5.51 -13.35
CA GLY A 170 -6.74 5.96 -14.70
C GLY A 170 -7.95 6.50 -15.51
N GLN A 171 -9.19 6.34 -15.01
CA GLN A 171 -10.42 6.72 -15.72
C GLN A 171 -11.12 7.94 -15.09
N CYS A 172 -10.39 8.76 -14.32
CA CYS A 172 -10.94 9.90 -13.61
C CYS A 172 -10.39 11.23 -14.13
N TYR A 173 -11.23 12.02 -14.77
CA TYR A 173 -10.89 13.31 -15.35
C TYR A 173 -11.60 14.48 -14.66
N ILE A 174 -12.52 14.23 -13.71
CA ILE A 174 -13.32 15.26 -13.05
C ILE A 174 -12.46 16.30 -12.32
N SER A 175 -11.35 15.87 -11.70
CA SER A 175 -10.41 16.78 -11.04
C SER A 175 -9.79 17.76 -12.03
N ARG A 176 -9.30 17.28 -13.18
CA ARG A 176 -8.73 18.10 -14.26
C ARG A 176 -9.75 19.10 -14.77
N MET A 177 -10.95 18.63 -15.10
CA MET A 177 -12.03 19.46 -15.62
C MET A 177 -12.48 20.55 -14.61
N MET A 178 -12.56 20.22 -13.32
CA MET A 178 -13.06 21.16 -12.31
C MET A 178 -12.02 22.15 -11.82
N THR A 179 -10.75 21.78 -11.77
CA THR A 179 -9.70 22.52 -11.05
C THR A 179 -8.42 22.74 -11.86
N GLY A 180 -8.29 22.17 -13.05
CA GLY A 180 -7.04 22.13 -13.81
C GLY A 180 -6.03 21.08 -13.29
N ARG A 181 -6.27 20.43 -12.14
CA ARG A 181 -5.37 19.47 -11.49
C ARG A 181 -5.73 18.06 -11.90
N SER A 182 -4.81 17.33 -12.56
CA SER A 182 -5.09 15.97 -13.04
C SER A 182 -4.79 14.91 -11.99
N GLY A 183 -5.78 14.03 -11.75
CA GLY A 183 -5.58 12.81 -10.96
C GLY A 183 -4.64 11.80 -11.62
N ASN A 184 -4.58 11.77 -12.95
CA ASN A 184 -3.69 10.92 -13.75
C ASN A 184 -2.25 11.47 -13.82
N ARG A 185 -2.04 12.70 -13.32
CA ARG A 185 -0.73 13.35 -13.25
C ARG A 185 -0.29 13.65 -11.80
N GLY A 186 -0.90 12.96 -10.83
CA GLY A 186 -0.48 13.04 -9.43
C GLY A 186 -1.09 14.17 -8.60
N GLU A 187 -1.97 14.99 -9.18
CA GLU A 187 -2.51 16.22 -8.57
C GLU A 187 -4.01 16.16 -8.26
N CYS A 188 -4.53 14.98 -7.94
CA CYS A 188 -5.95 14.77 -7.66
C CYS A 188 -6.49 15.76 -6.59
N ALA A 189 -7.52 16.54 -6.94
CA ALA A 189 -8.19 17.46 -6.01
C ALA A 189 -9.24 16.78 -5.12
N GLN A 190 -9.41 15.46 -5.22
CA GLN A 190 -10.36 14.66 -4.44
C GLN A 190 -11.82 15.14 -4.55
N ILE A 191 -12.27 15.52 -5.73
CA ILE A 191 -13.65 15.99 -5.99
C ILE A 191 -14.70 14.97 -5.53
N CYS A 192 -14.44 13.67 -5.64
CA CYS A 192 -15.32 12.61 -5.14
C CYS A 192 -15.53 12.65 -3.61
N ARG A 193 -14.74 13.42 -2.86
CA ARG A 193 -14.87 13.61 -1.41
C ARG A 193 -15.60 14.93 -1.06
N THR A 194 -15.98 15.72 -2.04
CA THR A 194 -16.77 16.95 -1.83
C THR A 194 -18.26 16.63 -1.76
N ARG A 195 -19.07 17.60 -1.42
CA ARG A 195 -20.52 17.48 -1.33
C ARG A 195 -21.19 17.72 -2.65
N PHE A 196 -22.26 16.99 -2.90
CA PHE A 196 -23.13 17.13 -4.07
C PHE A 196 -24.59 17.11 -3.64
N ASP A 197 -25.41 17.81 -4.42
CA ASP A 197 -26.84 17.56 -4.48
C ASP A 197 -27.12 16.50 -5.55
N LEU A 198 -28.12 15.64 -5.32
CA LEU A 198 -28.66 14.73 -6.32
C LEU A 198 -30.00 15.28 -6.80
N GLN A 199 -30.15 15.51 -8.08
CA GLN A 199 -31.35 16.02 -8.70
C GLN A 199 -31.94 15.04 -9.74
N ASP A 200 -33.26 15.06 -9.91
CA ASP A 200 -33.95 14.38 -11.01
C ASP A 200 -33.94 15.18 -12.31
N ALA A 201 -34.59 14.62 -13.35
CA ALA A 201 -34.71 15.25 -14.67
C ALA A 201 -35.40 16.64 -14.63
N ASN A 202 -36.28 16.89 -13.67
CA ASN A 202 -37.04 18.13 -13.50
C ASN A 202 -36.30 19.17 -12.64
N GLY A 203 -35.09 18.85 -12.16
CA GLY A 203 -34.31 19.71 -11.27
C GLY A 203 -34.72 19.65 -9.80
N LYS A 204 -35.62 18.73 -9.43
CA LYS A 204 -35.99 18.52 -8.03
C LYS A 204 -34.83 17.87 -7.28
N THR A 205 -34.40 18.49 -6.19
CA THR A 205 -33.36 17.93 -5.31
C THR A 205 -33.93 16.74 -4.53
N LEU A 206 -33.35 15.57 -4.74
CA LEU A 206 -33.70 14.32 -4.07
C LEU A 206 -32.86 14.11 -2.80
N ILE A 207 -31.59 14.48 -2.86
CA ILE A 207 -30.66 14.44 -1.73
C ILE A 207 -29.87 15.74 -1.74
N HIS A 208 -29.79 16.38 -0.58
CA HIS A 208 -29.13 17.67 -0.45
C HIS A 208 -27.80 17.55 0.30
N ASN A 209 -26.73 18.15 -0.28
CA ASN A 209 -25.46 18.46 0.36
C ASN A 209 -24.76 17.26 1.05
N LYS A 210 -24.67 16.09 0.37
CA LYS A 210 -24.04 14.87 0.88
C LYS A 210 -22.78 14.49 0.09
N HIS A 211 -21.89 13.70 0.70
CA HIS A 211 -20.68 13.18 0.08
C HIS A 211 -20.97 11.93 -0.77
N LEU A 212 -21.80 12.10 -1.80
CA LEU A 212 -22.43 11.01 -2.56
C LEU A 212 -21.46 10.08 -3.30
N LEU A 213 -20.22 10.50 -3.52
CA LEU A 213 -19.16 9.70 -4.15
C LEU A 213 -18.07 9.27 -3.16
N SER A 214 -18.26 9.54 -1.86
CA SER A 214 -17.26 9.20 -0.84
C SER A 214 -17.41 7.75 -0.39
N LEU A 215 -16.32 6.99 -0.42
CA LEU A 215 -16.26 5.58 -0.03
C LEU A 215 -15.61 5.40 1.34
N LYS A 216 -15.96 4.30 2.02
CA LYS A 216 -15.22 3.71 3.14
C LYS A 216 -13.80 3.32 2.69
N ASP A 217 -12.94 2.97 3.63
CA ASP A 217 -11.62 2.43 3.31
C ASP A 217 -11.70 0.91 3.09
N MET A 218 -10.82 0.40 2.26
CA MET A 218 -10.76 -1.04 1.97
C MET A 218 -10.05 -1.78 3.09
N CYS A 219 -10.57 -2.95 3.47
CA CYS A 219 -9.90 -3.94 4.30
C CYS A 219 -10.30 -5.35 3.80
N ARG A 220 -9.31 -6.11 3.32
CA ARG A 220 -9.47 -7.47 2.78
C ARG A 220 -8.70 -8.49 3.60
N VAL A 221 -8.53 -8.24 4.89
CA VAL A 221 -7.77 -9.13 5.77
C VAL A 221 -8.36 -10.54 5.83
N ASP A 222 -9.69 -10.65 5.76
CA ASP A 222 -10.39 -11.94 5.82
C ASP A 222 -10.36 -12.71 4.50
N TYR A 223 -9.81 -12.12 3.43
CA TYR A 223 -9.74 -12.69 2.08
C TYR A 223 -8.30 -12.95 1.61
N LEU A 224 -7.30 -12.80 2.49
CA LEU A 224 -5.89 -12.92 2.08
C LEU A 224 -5.57 -14.31 1.52
N GLU A 225 -6.09 -15.35 2.16
CA GLU A 225 -5.86 -16.74 1.76
C GLU A 225 -6.54 -17.05 0.42
N GLU A 226 -7.82 -16.65 0.25
CA GLU A 226 -8.55 -16.82 -0.99
C GLU A 226 -7.91 -16.02 -2.13
N MET A 227 -7.41 -14.82 -1.86
CA MET A 227 -6.69 -14.02 -2.84
C MET A 227 -5.36 -14.68 -3.24
N MET A 228 -4.62 -15.25 -2.29
CA MET A 228 -3.40 -16.02 -2.57
C MET A 228 -3.71 -17.24 -3.42
N ASN A 229 -4.76 -18.00 -3.08
CA ASN A 229 -5.21 -19.17 -3.84
C ASN A 229 -5.72 -18.81 -5.23
N ALA A 230 -6.27 -17.60 -5.42
CA ALA A 230 -6.66 -17.07 -6.73
C ALA A 230 -5.47 -16.58 -7.59
N GLY A 231 -4.25 -16.56 -7.04
CA GLY A 231 -3.02 -16.22 -7.77
C GLY A 231 -2.40 -14.86 -7.45
N ILE A 232 -2.85 -14.17 -6.40
CA ILE A 232 -2.17 -12.95 -5.93
C ILE A 232 -0.89 -13.32 -5.21
N VAL A 233 0.24 -12.74 -5.65
CA VAL A 233 1.56 -12.92 -5.03
C VAL A 233 2.05 -11.68 -4.28
N SER A 234 1.49 -10.50 -4.54
CA SER A 234 1.84 -9.24 -3.86
C SER A 234 0.61 -8.57 -3.27
N PHE A 235 0.64 -8.41 -1.93
CA PHE A 235 -0.44 -7.85 -1.10
C PHE A 235 -0.10 -6.40 -0.75
N LYS A 236 -0.75 -5.45 -1.45
CA LYS A 236 -0.41 -4.03 -1.38
C LYS A 236 -1.28 -3.25 -0.41
N VAL A 237 -0.65 -2.48 0.46
CA VAL A 237 -1.32 -1.52 1.34
C VAL A 237 -1.25 -0.11 0.73
N GLU A 238 -2.39 0.60 0.64
CA GLU A 238 -2.45 2.02 0.23
C GLU A 238 -2.12 2.93 1.43
N GLY A 239 -1.37 4.01 1.22
CA GLY A 239 -1.12 4.95 2.30
C GLY A 239 0.12 5.82 2.21
N ARG A 240 0.64 6.17 1.01
CA ARG A 240 1.87 6.99 0.84
C ARG A 240 1.87 8.34 1.56
N LEU A 241 0.71 8.90 1.92
CA LEU A 241 0.60 10.14 2.67
C LEU A 241 0.28 9.92 4.16
N LYS A 242 0.34 8.68 4.64
CA LYS A 242 0.10 8.32 6.03
C LYS A 242 1.36 8.51 6.89
N ASN A 243 1.15 8.67 8.21
CA ASN A 243 2.22 8.80 9.19
C ASN A 243 2.82 7.42 9.57
N GLU A 244 3.91 7.44 10.32
CA GLU A 244 4.57 6.22 10.79
C GLU A 244 3.69 5.34 11.67
N SER A 245 2.83 5.92 12.53
CA SER A 245 1.91 5.15 13.38
C SER A 245 1.00 4.24 12.56
N TYR A 246 0.45 4.77 11.45
CA TYR A 246 -0.35 3.97 10.52
C TYR A 246 0.48 2.84 9.90
N VAL A 247 1.69 3.14 9.43
CA VAL A 247 2.55 2.14 8.79
C VAL A 247 2.96 1.05 9.77
N LYS A 248 3.39 1.40 10.99
CA LYS A 248 3.73 0.46 12.07
C LYS A 248 2.58 -0.52 12.34
N ASN A 249 1.39 0.04 12.57
CA ASN A 249 0.21 -0.72 12.94
C ASN A 249 -0.28 -1.64 11.82
N VAL A 250 -0.47 -1.10 10.62
CA VAL A 250 -1.01 -1.87 9.48
C VAL A 250 0.00 -2.93 9.02
N THR A 251 1.30 -2.60 8.96
CA THR A 251 2.32 -3.58 8.58
C THR A 251 2.37 -4.74 9.56
N ALA A 252 2.41 -4.47 10.86
CA ALA A 252 2.44 -5.50 11.89
C ALA A 252 1.21 -6.41 11.81
N PHE A 253 0.02 -5.82 11.60
CA PHE A 253 -1.23 -6.58 11.49
C PHE A 253 -1.21 -7.54 10.29
N TYR A 254 -0.91 -7.02 9.10
CA TYR A 254 -0.88 -7.84 7.88
C TYR A 254 0.27 -8.86 7.89
N ARG A 255 1.43 -8.52 8.49
CA ARG A 255 2.54 -9.47 8.62
C ARG A 255 2.14 -10.67 9.47
N GLN A 256 1.56 -10.45 10.64
CA GLN A 256 1.10 -11.55 11.50
C GLN A 256 0.07 -12.42 10.78
N LYS A 257 -0.91 -11.83 10.10
CA LYS A 257 -1.92 -12.58 9.34
C LYS A 257 -1.34 -13.40 8.18
N LEU A 258 -0.41 -12.82 7.41
CA LEU A 258 0.24 -13.56 6.33
C LEU A 258 1.18 -14.65 6.84
N ASP A 259 1.86 -14.43 7.98
CA ASP A 259 2.69 -15.48 8.59
C ASP A 259 1.83 -16.66 9.07
N ASP A 260 0.67 -16.38 9.69
CA ASP A 260 -0.28 -17.42 10.10
C ASP A 260 -0.77 -18.24 8.89
N ILE A 261 -1.10 -17.59 7.77
CA ILE A 261 -1.51 -18.26 6.52
C ILE A 261 -0.35 -19.09 5.95
N LEU A 262 0.84 -18.50 5.81
CA LEU A 262 2.00 -19.18 5.22
C LEU A 262 2.45 -20.39 6.02
N ASN A 263 2.26 -20.41 7.35
CA ASN A 263 2.51 -21.58 8.18
C ASN A 263 1.62 -22.78 7.80
N GLY A 264 0.44 -22.53 7.24
CA GLY A 264 -0.47 -23.56 6.70
C GLY A 264 -0.19 -23.95 5.24
N HIS A 265 0.67 -23.21 4.54
CA HIS A 265 0.92 -23.34 3.10
C HIS A 265 2.41 -23.48 2.78
N PRO A 266 3.05 -24.64 3.05
CA PRO A 266 4.50 -24.85 2.88
C PRO A 266 4.98 -24.74 1.43
N GLU A 267 4.08 -24.78 0.45
CA GLU A 267 4.34 -24.53 -0.98
C GLU A 267 4.60 -23.05 -1.29
N ASN A 268 4.29 -22.16 -0.38
CA ASN A 268 4.48 -20.72 -0.50
C ASN A 268 5.56 -20.25 0.48
N GLN A 269 6.34 -19.25 0.07
CA GLN A 269 7.41 -18.68 0.89
C GLN A 269 7.31 -17.16 0.92
N ARG A 270 7.72 -16.58 2.04
CA ARG A 270 7.94 -15.15 2.17
C ARG A 270 9.15 -14.72 1.32
N ILE A 271 9.10 -13.50 0.72
CA ILE A 271 10.23 -12.94 -0.04
C ILE A 271 11.33 -12.46 0.90
N GLY A 272 10.99 -11.64 1.88
CA GLY A 272 11.98 -11.00 2.75
C GLY A 272 12.49 -11.92 3.86
N SER A 273 13.74 -11.69 4.27
CA SER A 273 14.46 -12.46 5.30
C SER A 273 14.20 -11.91 6.71
N GLY A 274 14.50 -12.71 7.68
CA GLY A 274 14.45 -12.38 9.10
C GLY A 274 13.03 -12.42 9.70
N SER A 275 12.98 -12.71 10.99
CA SER A 275 11.75 -12.67 11.78
C SER A 275 11.56 -11.31 12.45
N THR A 276 10.30 -10.87 12.58
CA THR A 276 9.97 -9.62 13.26
C THR A 276 9.31 -9.92 14.60
N ARG A 277 9.93 -9.40 15.67
CA ARG A 277 9.36 -9.43 17.01
C ARG A 277 8.60 -8.12 17.27
N PHE A 278 7.31 -8.21 17.59
CA PHE A 278 6.48 -7.06 17.91
C PHE A 278 6.39 -6.83 19.42
N PHE A 279 6.33 -5.55 19.82
CA PHE A 279 6.21 -5.12 21.23
C PHE A 279 4.86 -4.43 21.50
N PHE A 280 3.87 -4.64 20.64
CA PHE A 280 2.50 -4.16 20.78
C PHE A 280 1.55 -5.10 20.05
N THR A 281 0.26 -4.99 20.35
CA THR A 281 -0.80 -5.70 19.61
C THR A 281 -1.37 -4.75 18.55
N PRO A 282 -1.23 -5.07 17.26
CA PRO A 282 -1.76 -4.21 16.20
C PRO A 282 -3.30 -4.29 16.13
N ASP A 283 -3.93 -3.15 15.83
CA ASP A 283 -5.38 -3.03 15.67
C ASP A 283 -5.70 -2.00 14.58
N LEU A 284 -6.29 -2.45 13.47
CA LEU A 284 -6.58 -1.62 12.30
C LEU A 284 -7.57 -0.49 12.61
N HIS A 285 -8.45 -0.65 13.60
CA HIS A 285 -9.46 0.37 13.95
C HIS A 285 -8.85 1.57 14.70
N LYS A 286 -7.67 1.41 15.29
CA LYS A 286 -7.02 2.45 16.13
C LYS A 286 -6.19 3.47 15.35
N THR A 287 -6.00 3.26 14.06
CA THR A 287 -5.35 4.23 13.17
C THR A 287 -6.35 4.76 12.14
N PHE A 288 -5.92 5.66 11.28
CA PHE A 288 -6.79 6.33 10.32
C PHE A 288 -7.65 5.34 9.52
N ASN A 289 -8.98 5.43 9.66
CA ASN A 289 -9.95 4.72 8.81
C ASN A 289 -11.27 5.51 8.69
N ARG A 290 -12.02 5.22 7.60
CA ARG A 290 -13.38 5.76 7.31
C ARG A 290 -14.42 4.67 7.42
N GLU A 291 -14.32 3.79 8.43
CA GLU A 291 -14.90 2.45 8.43
C GLU A 291 -14.32 1.58 7.29
N TYR A 292 -14.58 0.27 7.32
CA TYR A 292 -14.02 -0.67 6.37
C TYR A 292 -15.05 -1.35 5.49
N THR A 293 -14.60 -1.76 4.31
CA THR A 293 -15.35 -2.60 3.36
C THR A 293 -14.39 -3.55 2.65
N SER A 294 -14.83 -4.78 2.37
CA SER A 294 -14.11 -5.71 1.46
C SER A 294 -14.19 -5.26 0.00
N TYR A 295 -15.03 -4.26 -0.26
CA TYR A 295 -15.36 -3.73 -1.59
C TYR A 295 -15.98 -4.82 -2.46
N TYR A 296 -15.52 -5.03 -3.70
CA TYR A 296 -16.12 -5.98 -4.65
C TYR A 296 -15.40 -7.33 -4.70
N ILE A 297 -14.64 -7.73 -3.69
CA ILE A 297 -13.82 -8.96 -3.75
C ILE A 297 -14.68 -10.22 -3.97
N ASP A 298 -15.89 -10.27 -3.39
CA ASP A 298 -16.89 -11.35 -3.57
C ASP A 298 -17.83 -11.15 -4.77
N GLY A 299 -17.58 -10.09 -5.57
CA GLY A 299 -18.54 -9.65 -6.57
C GLY A 299 -19.73 -8.89 -5.98
N TYR A 300 -20.86 -8.92 -6.66
CA TYR A 300 -22.12 -8.30 -6.21
C TYR A 300 -23.00 -9.29 -5.40
N ARG A 301 -22.45 -10.07 -4.48
CA ARG A 301 -23.24 -10.94 -3.62
C ARG A 301 -23.93 -10.11 -2.52
N ASP A 302 -25.22 -10.30 -2.34
CA ASP A 302 -26.00 -9.71 -1.24
C ASP A 302 -25.64 -10.38 0.10
N PRO A 303 -25.57 -9.61 1.19
CA PRO A 303 -25.65 -8.16 1.26
C PRO A 303 -24.26 -7.52 1.36
N VAL A 304 -23.79 -6.96 0.30
CA VAL A 304 -22.70 -5.99 0.45
C VAL A 304 -23.30 -4.83 1.23
N GLY A 305 -22.95 -4.66 2.49
CA GLY A 305 -23.31 -3.48 3.26
C GLY A 305 -22.88 -2.23 2.50
N SER A 306 -23.46 -1.06 2.83
CA SER A 306 -23.06 0.20 2.17
C SER A 306 -21.55 0.36 2.15
N ILE A 307 -21.00 0.51 0.95
CA ILE A 307 -19.57 0.81 0.72
C ILE A 307 -19.29 2.31 0.76
N SER A 308 -20.35 3.13 0.86
CA SER A 308 -20.29 4.59 0.86
C SER A 308 -20.12 5.16 2.27
N SER A 309 -19.58 6.38 2.31
CA SER A 309 -19.44 7.22 3.50
C SER A 309 -20.06 8.59 3.18
N PHE A 310 -21.40 8.70 3.19
CA PHE A 310 -22.14 9.89 2.78
C PHE A 310 -22.04 11.06 3.75
N ASP A 311 -21.83 10.77 5.03
CA ASP A 311 -21.84 11.80 6.08
C ASP A 311 -20.48 12.47 6.26
N THR A 312 -19.38 11.77 6.00
CA THR A 312 -18.05 12.35 6.16
C THR A 312 -16.99 11.72 5.25
N PRO A 313 -16.08 12.52 4.69
CA PRO A 313 -14.88 12.03 3.99
C PRO A 313 -13.68 11.87 4.93
N LYS A 314 -13.83 12.24 6.23
CA LYS A 314 -12.77 12.22 7.23
C LYS A 314 -12.71 10.87 7.94
N ALA A 315 -11.60 10.62 8.66
CA ALA A 315 -11.50 9.45 9.52
C ALA A 315 -12.52 9.54 10.66
N ILE A 316 -13.23 8.45 10.87
CA ILE A 316 -14.20 8.32 11.96
C ILE A 316 -13.65 7.44 13.10
N GLY A 317 -12.75 6.49 12.80
CA GLY A 317 -12.11 5.61 13.78
C GLY A 317 -12.99 4.46 14.25
N GLU A 318 -12.75 3.97 15.46
CA GLU A 318 -13.47 2.84 16.04
C GLU A 318 -14.79 3.26 16.71
N PRO A 319 -15.90 2.52 16.52
CA PRO A 319 -17.13 2.75 17.29
C PRO A 319 -16.93 2.26 18.73
N ILE A 320 -17.06 3.15 19.73
CA ILE A 320 -16.83 2.83 21.14
C ILE A 320 -18.08 2.79 21.99
N GLY A 321 -19.19 3.36 21.53
CA GLY A 321 -20.42 3.39 22.30
C GLY A 321 -21.41 4.44 21.83
N THR A 322 -22.17 4.95 22.76
CA THR A 322 -23.11 6.07 22.57
C THR A 322 -22.82 7.19 23.57
N LEU A 323 -23.09 8.42 23.14
CA LEU A 323 -23.00 9.61 23.97
C LEU A 323 -24.37 10.24 24.09
N GLU A 324 -24.84 10.50 25.31
CA GLU A 324 -26.12 11.13 25.61
C GLU A 324 -25.90 12.47 26.29
N GLN A 325 -26.65 13.49 25.88
CA GLN A 325 -26.60 14.82 26.49
C GLN A 325 -27.82 15.03 27.43
N ILE A 326 -27.55 15.03 28.75
CA ILE A 326 -28.58 15.22 29.79
C ILE A 326 -28.18 16.40 30.66
N ASN A 327 -29.04 17.44 30.73
CA ASN A 327 -28.81 18.62 31.58
C ASN A 327 -27.40 19.26 31.40
N GLY A 328 -26.93 19.32 30.16
CA GLY A 328 -25.62 19.88 29.83
C GLY A 328 -24.43 18.98 30.20
N LYS A 329 -24.68 17.76 30.67
CA LYS A 329 -23.66 16.73 30.89
C LYS A 329 -23.64 15.73 29.73
N TYR A 330 -22.46 15.18 29.44
CA TYR A 330 -22.25 14.19 28.38
C TYR A 330 -21.98 12.83 29.02
N LEU A 331 -22.96 11.91 28.91
CA LEU A 331 -22.90 10.58 29.51
C LEU A 331 -22.60 9.54 28.46
N PHE A 332 -21.55 8.76 28.69
CA PHE A 332 -21.07 7.71 27.80
C PHE A 332 -21.61 6.35 28.24
N GLU A 333 -22.05 5.57 27.26
CA GLU A 333 -22.42 4.17 27.41
C GLU A 333 -21.60 3.33 26.42
N ALA A 334 -20.69 2.48 26.94
CA ALA A 334 -19.82 1.66 26.14
C ALA A 334 -20.58 0.55 25.40
N THR A 335 -20.14 0.20 24.19
CA THR A 335 -20.59 -1.06 23.55
C THR A 335 -19.89 -2.25 24.19
N ALA A 336 -20.50 -3.44 24.13
CA ALA A 336 -19.95 -4.68 24.70
C ALA A 336 -18.54 -5.02 24.17
N ASN A 337 -18.19 -4.55 23.00
CA ASN A 337 -16.89 -4.78 22.34
C ASN A 337 -15.86 -3.69 22.61
N SER A 338 -16.20 -2.62 23.31
CA SER A 338 -15.28 -1.55 23.66
C SER A 338 -14.41 -1.96 24.86
N GLN A 339 -13.23 -2.50 24.60
CA GLN A 339 -12.35 -3.11 25.60
C GLN A 339 -11.47 -2.12 26.38
N GLN A 340 -11.37 -0.86 25.93
CA GLN A 340 -10.46 0.11 26.58
C GLN A 340 -11.18 1.36 27.05
N PRO A 341 -10.90 1.83 28.29
CA PRO A 341 -11.48 3.05 28.82
C PRO A 341 -11.06 4.26 27.98
N ILE A 342 -11.94 5.25 27.95
CA ILE A 342 -11.65 6.55 27.35
C ILE A 342 -10.60 7.24 28.25
N ALA A 343 -9.54 7.77 27.65
CA ALA A 343 -8.46 8.46 28.31
C ALA A 343 -8.49 9.97 28.04
N ASN A 344 -7.90 10.73 28.97
CA ASN A 344 -7.65 12.13 28.73
C ASN A 344 -6.73 12.34 27.52
N GLY A 345 -7.15 13.22 26.60
CA GLY A 345 -6.47 13.48 25.33
C GLY A 345 -6.92 12.59 24.16
N ASP A 346 -7.83 11.63 24.37
CA ASP A 346 -8.45 10.91 23.28
C ASP A 346 -9.22 11.86 22.35
N GLY A 347 -9.15 11.61 21.04
CA GLY A 347 -9.99 12.28 20.06
C GLY A 347 -11.25 11.47 19.83
N LEU A 348 -12.41 12.07 20.13
CA LEU A 348 -13.71 11.47 19.92
C LEU A 348 -14.50 12.25 18.88
N CYS A 349 -15.42 11.57 18.19
CA CYS A 349 -16.28 12.21 17.19
C CYS A 349 -17.61 11.51 17.07
N PHE A 350 -18.59 12.24 16.53
CA PHE A 350 -19.95 11.76 16.23
C PHE A 350 -20.52 12.51 15.03
N ILE A 351 -21.58 11.99 14.43
CA ILE A 351 -22.36 12.71 13.40
C ILE A 351 -23.45 13.51 14.14
N ASN A 352 -23.43 14.82 13.98
CA ASN A 352 -24.39 15.73 14.62
C ASN A 352 -25.73 15.78 13.87
N ALA A 353 -26.67 16.59 14.37
CA ALA A 353 -28.02 16.70 13.79
C ALA A 353 -28.04 17.24 12.35
N ASP A 354 -27.02 18.00 11.96
CA ASP A 354 -26.85 18.52 10.60
C ASP A 354 -26.24 17.50 9.65
N GLY A 355 -25.92 16.29 10.16
CA GLY A 355 -25.24 15.23 9.40
C GLY A 355 -23.78 15.53 9.13
N GLU A 356 -23.10 16.27 10.03
CA GLU A 356 -21.69 16.62 9.94
C GLU A 356 -20.88 15.90 11.02
N LEU A 357 -19.64 15.53 10.68
CA LEU A 357 -18.72 14.97 11.67
C LEU A 357 -18.22 16.07 12.62
N GLU A 358 -18.64 15.97 13.87
CA GLU A 358 -18.17 16.81 14.96
C GLU A 358 -17.15 16.07 15.81
N GLY A 359 -15.93 16.63 15.94
CA GLY A 359 -14.83 16.05 16.71
C GLY A 359 -14.46 16.92 17.91
N PHE A 360 -14.02 16.26 19.00
CA PHE A 360 -13.54 16.91 20.21
C PHE A 360 -12.45 16.08 20.91
N LEU A 361 -11.60 16.75 21.70
CA LEU A 361 -10.66 16.10 22.58
C LEU A 361 -11.27 15.93 23.98
N VAL A 362 -10.97 14.80 24.60
CA VAL A 362 -11.35 14.51 25.98
C VAL A 362 -10.43 15.28 26.93
N ASN A 363 -11.01 16.12 27.78
CA ASN A 363 -10.29 16.86 28.82
C ASN A 363 -10.36 16.17 30.19
N GLY A 364 -11.29 15.24 30.36
CA GLY A 364 -11.44 14.43 31.58
C GLY A 364 -12.55 13.41 31.46
N VAL A 365 -12.49 12.38 32.32
CA VAL A 365 -13.54 11.36 32.46
C VAL A 365 -13.82 11.17 33.95
N GLU A 366 -15.11 11.29 34.35
CA GLU A 366 -15.58 11.13 35.73
C GLU A 366 -16.65 10.01 35.72
N GLY A 367 -16.27 8.80 36.04
CA GLY A 367 -17.14 7.62 35.88
C GLY A 367 -17.56 7.43 34.42
N ASN A 368 -18.86 7.57 34.13
CA ASN A 368 -19.38 7.54 32.75
C ASN A 368 -19.54 8.93 32.11
N ARG A 369 -19.18 10.01 32.82
CA ARG A 369 -19.25 11.38 32.30
C ARG A 369 -17.98 11.75 31.55
N ILE A 370 -18.12 12.17 30.30
CA ILE A 370 -17.06 12.73 29.48
C ILE A 370 -17.07 14.26 29.62
N ILE A 371 -15.88 14.83 29.82
CA ILE A 371 -15.65 16.28 29.84
C ILE A 371 -14.92 16.64 28.54
N PRO A 372 -15.60 17.20 27.51
CA PRO A 372 -14.96 17.63 26.29
C PRO A 372 -14.16 18.92 26.50
N GLN A 373 -13.14 19.15 25.68
CA GLN A 373 -12.32 20.37 25.69
C GLN A 373 -13.12 21.63 25.34
N LYS A 374 -14.21 21.49 24.57
CA LYS A 374 -15.12 22.56 24.14
C LYS A 374 -16.56 22.10 24.23
N PRO A 375 -17.53 23.03 24.39
CA PRO A 375 -18.95 22.68 24.30
C PRO A 375 -19.27 22.00 22.96
N LEU A 376 -20.13 20.99 22.98
CA LEU A 376 -20.61 20.26 21.80
C LEU A 376 -21.96 20.84 21.32
N SER A 377 -22.28 20.61 20.04
CA SER A 377 -23.60 20.89 19.49
C SER A 377 -24.69 20.15 20.29
N ARG A 378 -25.94 20.58 20.18
CA ARG A 378 -27.06 19.91 20.88
C ARG A 378 -27.41 18.60 20.19
N PHE A 379 -27.56 17.53 20.95
CA PHE A 379 -28.05 16.22 20.54
C PHE A 379 -28.76 15.54 21.73
N GLN A 380 -29.53 14.51 21.48
CA GLN A 380 -30.07 13.65 22.54
C GLN A 380 -29.15 12.46 22.79
N LYS A 381 -29.05 11.55 21.83
CA LYS A 381 -28.18 10.37 21.87
C LYS A 381 -27.56 10.16 20.50
N VAL A 382 -26.23 9.99 20.46
CA VAL A 382 -25.47 9.81 19.21
C VAL A 382 -24.51 8.61 19.33
N LYS A 383 -24.17 7.98 18.22
CA LYS A 383 -23.07 7.03 18.14
C LYS A 383 -21.77 7.76 18.36
N LEU A 384 -20.91 7.24 19.24
CA LEU A 384 -19.60 7.82 19.56
C LEU A 384 -18.49 6.95 18.99
N TYR A 385 -17.54 7.61 18.36
CA TYR A 385 -16.36 6.99 17.77
C TYR A 385 -15.08 7.59 18.38
N ARG A 386 -14.00 6.80 18.41
CA ARG A 386 -12.66 7.25 18.80
C ARG A 386 -11.76 7.24 17.58
N ASN A 387 -11.36 8.41 17.10
CA ASN A 387 -10.47 8.58 15.96
C ASN A 387 -9.02 8.88 16.33
N ILE A 388 -8.73 9.14 17.62
CA ILE A 388 -7.39 9.22 18.22
C ILE A 388 -7.42 8.48 19.55
N ASP A 389 -6.72 7.35 19.64
CA ASP A 389 -6.44 6.64 20.88
C ASP A 389 -5.07 7.12 21.41
N LYS A 390 -5.07 7.99 22.44
CA LYS A 390 -3.87 8.60 22.95
C LYS A 390 -2.88 7.60 23.54
N ASN A 391 -3.39 6.54 24.18
CA ASN A 391 -2.55 5.48 24.75
C ASN A 391 -1.91 4.64 23.63
N PHE A 392 -2.66 4.33 22.60
CA PHE A 392 -2.14 3.59 21.46
C PHE A 392 -1.08 4.38 20.68
N GLU A 393 -1.31 5.68 20.44
CA GLU A 393 -0.31 6.58 19.83
C GLU A 393 0.97 6.66 20.68
N LYS A 394 0.85 6.67 22.02
CA LYS A 394 2.02 6.64 22.92
C LYS A 394 2.81 5.34 22.77
N ILE A 395 2.13 4.19 22.62
CA ILE A 395 2.78 2.89 22.34
C ILE A 395 3.51 2.96 21.01
N LEU A 396 2.83 3.45 19.94
CA LEU A 396 3.40 3.54 18.61
C LEU A 396 4.55 4.54 18.49
N SER A 397 4.67 5.51 19.38
CA SER A 397 5.81 6.43 19.42
C SER A 397 7.10 5.80 19.96
N GLY A 398 7.01 4.63 20.61
CA GLY A 398 8.14 3.88 21.14
C GLY A 398 8.74 2.86 20.16
N LYS A 399 9.58 1.96 20.73
CA LYS A 399 10.09 0.78 20.00
C LYS A 399 8.97 -0.26 19.90
N THR A 400 8.43 -0.44 18.69
CA THR A 400 7.26 -1.30 18.43
C THR A 400 7.60 -2.59 17.72
N ALA A 401 8.76 -2.66 17.05
CA ALA A 401 9.21 -3.87 16.37
C ALA A 401 10.75 -3.96 16.34
N GLU A 402 11.23 -5.19 16.20
CA GLU A 402 12.62 -5.49 15.92
C GLU A 402 12.69 -6.66 14.93
N ARG A 403 13.34 -6.45 13.78
CA ARG A 403 13.55 -7.48 12.77
C ARG A 403 14.98 -7.99 12.86
N LYS A 404 15.15 -9.30 12.93
CA LYS A 404 16.45 -9.98 13.05
C LYS A 404 16.55 -11.12 12.05
N ILE A 405 17.75 -11.25 11.48
CA ILE A 405 18.15 -12.32 10.56
C ILE A 405 18.93 -13.34 11.36
N ALA A 406 18.54 -14.60 11.29
CA ALA A 406 19.22 -15.68 11.99
C ALA A 406 20.57 -15.98 11.34
N VAL A 407 21.63 -16.12 12.15
CA VAL A 407 22.98 -16.46 11.67
C VAL A 407 23.58 -17.61 12.46
N ASP A 408 24.26 -18.51 11.75
CA ASP A 408 25.13 -19.53 12.30
C ASP A 408 26.55 -19.00 12.32
N ILE A 409 27.25 -19.19 13.44
CA ILE A 409 28.59 -18.68 13.69
C ILE A 409 29.53 -19.87 13.87
N LEU A 410 30.59 -19.95 13.05
CA LEU A 410 31.64 -20.94 13.16
C LEU A 410 32.96 -20.24 13.47
N PHE A 411 33.55 -20.55 14.63
CA PHE A 411 34.90 -20.10 14.98
C PHE A 411 35.85 -21.29 14.93
N GLU A 412 36.97 -21.13 14.21
CA GLU A 412 38.00 -22.16 14.04
C GLU A 412 39.39 -21.62 14.35
N GLU A 413 40.20 -22.41 15.05
CA GLU A 413 41.65 -22.21 15.10
C GLU A 413 42.27 -22.87 13.88
N ILE A 414 43.13 -22.15 13.17
CA ILE A 414 43.84 -22.63 12.00
C ILE A 414 45.35 -22.56 12.26
N THR A 415 46.16 -23.18 11.40
CA THR A 415 47.62 -23.27 11.59
C THR A 415 48.31 -21.93 11.77
N SER A 416 47.79 -20.88 11.13
CA SER A 416 48.41 -19.53 11.15
C SER A 416 47.56 -18.50 11.93
N GLY A 417 46.54 -18.91 12.71
CA GLY A 417 45.70 -17.95 13.42
C GLY A 417 44.29 -18.45 13.66
N VAL A 418 43.31 -17.59 13.38
CA VAL A 418 41.87 -17.89 13.60
C VAL A 418 41.03 -17.54 12.38
N ARG A 419 39.90 -18.23 12.26
CA ARG A 419 38.88 -18.01 11.24
C ARG A 419 37.52 -17.87 11.91
N LEU A 420 36.76 -16.84 11.55
CA LEU A 420 35.38 -16.62 11.94
C LEU A 420 34.49 -16.58 10.71
N THR A 421 33.52 -17.47 10.62
CA THR A 421 32.53 -17.52 9.54
C THR A 421 31.14 -17.27 10.11
N LEU A 422 30.40 -16.32 9.53
CA LEU A 422 28.99 -16.10 9.77
C LEU A 422 28.22 -16.50 8.51
N THR A 423 27.21 -17.35 8.66
CA THR A 423 26.32 -17.75 7.56
C THR A 423 24.89 -17.50 7.99
N ASP A 424 24.12 -16.75 7.20
CA ASP A 424 22.74 -16.43 7.51
C ASP A 424 21.75 -17.47 6.97
N GLU A 425 20.46 -17.24 7.24
CA GLU A 425 19.36 -18.13 6.86
C GLU A 425 19.14 -18.25 5.33
N ASP A 426 19.63 -17.28 4.55
CA ASP A 426 19.55 -17.27 3.08
C ASP A 426 20.81 -17.87 2.42
N GLY A 427 21.79 -18.30 3.22
CA GLY A 427 23.06 -18.85 2.75
C GLY A 427 24.12 -17.82 2.39
N CYS A 428 23.88 -16.51 2.64
CA CYS A 428 24.93 -15.50 2.53
C CYS A 428 25.98 -15.74 3.62
N SER A 429 27.26 -15.68 3.26
CA SER A 429 28.35 -16.00 4.18
C SER A 429 29.45 -14.95 4.14
N ALA A 430 30.03 -14.66 5.31
CA ALA A 430 31.20 -13.83 5.48
C ALA A 430 32.25 -14.57 6.31
N THR A 431 33.49 -14.57 5.84
CA THR A 431 34.60 -15.27 6.51
C THR A 431 35.75 -14.30 6.72
N ILE A 432 36.13 -14.09 7.97
CA ILE A 432 37.32 -13.34 8.37
C ILE A 432 38.41 -14.33 8.78
N THR A 433 39.57 -14.24 8.18
CA THR A 433 40.74 -15.04 8.55
C THR A 433 41.86 -14.07 8.96
N GLU A 434 42.35 -14.23 10.18
CA GLU A 434 43.45 -13.41 10.70
C GLU A 434 44.61 -14.27 11.17
N SER A 435 45.82 -13.91 10.71
CA SER A 435 47.04 -14.51 11.18
C SER A 435 47.45 -13.86 12.48
N ILE A 436 47.46 -14.62 13.56
CA ILE A 436 47.84 -14.16 14.89
C ILE A 436 48.70 -15.19 15.60
N GLU A 437 49.67 -14.72 16.36
CA GLU A 437 50.35 -15.54 17.37
C GLU A 437 49.53 -15.46 18.66
N TYR A 438 49.19 -16.60 19.23
CA TYR A 438 48.41 -16.68 20.47
C TYR A 438 49.10 -17.60 21.49
N THR A 439 48.93 -17.27 22.75
CA THR A 439 49.31 -18.15 23.85
C THR A 439 48.22 -19.20 24.13
N ALA A 440 48.61 -20.35 24.64
CA ALA A 440 47.63 -21.37 25.01
C ALA A 440 46.75 -20.88 26.15
N ALA A 441 45.47 -21.15 26.08
CA ALA A 441 44.51 -20.89 27.15
C ALA A 441 44.79 -21.78 28.35
N GLN A 442 44.92 -21.20 29.54
CA GLN A 442 45.07 -21.99 30.80
C GLN A 442 43.85 -22.85 31.10
N GLN A 443 42.67 -22.41 30.66
CA GLN A 443 41.41 -23.14 30.82
C GLN A 443 40.65 -23.12 29.48
N PRO A 444 40.94 -24.07 28.58
CA PRO A 444 40.37 -24.09 27.23
C PRO A 444 38.84 -24.11 27.20
N GLU A 445 38.18 -24.90 28.06
CA GLU A 445 36.71 -24.96 28.14
C GLU A 445 36.07 -23.64 28.54
N LYS A 446 36.68 -22.93 29.52
CA LYS A 446 36.21 -21.62 29.94
C LYS A 446 36.42 -20.54 28.86
N MET A 447 37.51 -20.69 28.08
CA MET A 447 37.76 -19.81 26.95
C MET A 447 36.73 -20.04 25.83
N ALA A 448 36.42 -21.27 25.52
CA ALA A 448 35.39 -21.64 24.57
C ALA A 448 34.01 -21.08 24.99
N GLU A 449 33.66 -21.13 26.27
CA GLU A 449 32.40 -20.53 26.77
C GLU A 449 32.40 -19.02 26.69
N THR A 450 33.54 -18.37 26.97
CA THR A 450 33.73 -16.93 26.81
C THR A 450 33.55 -16.52 25.34
N LEU A 451 34.15 -17.25 24.41
CA LEU A 451 33.99 -17.04 22.97
C LEU A 451 32.53 -17.20 22.55
N ARG A 452 31.87 -18.29 22.97
CA ARG A 452 30.47 -18.56 22.66
C ARG A 452 29.58 -17.40 23.12
N THR A 453 29.77 -16.96 24.36
CA THR A 453 29.03 -15.82 24.94
C THR A 453 29.30 -14.51 24.23
N ALA A 454 30.55 -14.23 23.85
CA ALA A 454 30.92 -12.99 23.17
C ALA A 454 30.43 -12.95 21.72
N LEU A 455 30.51 -14.06 20.98
CA LEU A 455 30.10 -14.18 19.59
C LEU A 455 28.57 -14.19 19.45
N SER A 456 27.82 -14.79 20.40
CA SER A 456 26.37 -14.77 20.38
C SER A 456 25.75 -13.39 20.62
N LYS A 457 26.49 -12.45 21.21
CA LYS A 457 26.02 -11.08 21.48
C LYS A 457 26.11 -10.21 20.23
N LEU A 458 25.08 -10.24 19.38
CA LEU A 458 24.95 -9.43 18.17
C LEU A 458 24.04 -8.19 18.35
N GLY A 459 23.89 -7.71 19.59
CA GLY A 459 23.08 -6.51 19.90
C GLY A 459 23.52 -5.28 19.08
N GLY A 460 22.54 -4.51 18.60
CA GLY A 460 22.81 -3.34 17.73
C GLY A 460 23.04 -3.68 16.26
N THR A 461 23.10 -4.98 15.88
CA THR A 461 23.22 -5.41 14.48
C THR A 461 21.88 -5.96 13.96
N PRO A 462 21.70 -6.15 12.65
CA PRO A 462 20.51 -6.77 12.08
C PRO A 462 20.43 -8.28 12.33
N PHE A 463 21.43 -8.89 12.93
CA PHE A 463 21.55 -10.34 13.11
C PHE A 463 21.21 -10.81 14.51
N GLU A 464 20.80 -12.08 14.61
CA GLU A 464 20.63 -12.83 15.85
C GLU A 464 21.32 -14.19 15.70
N ALA A 465 22.15 -14.59 16.68
CA ALA A 465 22.87 -15.85 16.63
C ALA A 465 21.90 -17.02 16.83
N ARG A 466 21.80 -17.91 15.83
CA ARG A 466 21.05 -19.17 15.89
C ARG A 466 21.90 -20.26 16.52
N THR A 467 23.12 -20.45 16.02
CA THR A 467 24.11 -21.38 16.57
C THR A 467 25.47 -20.72 16.68
N VAL A 468 26.28 -21.16 17.66
CA VAL A 468 27.70 -20.80 17.77
C VAL A 468 28.50 -22.08 17.94
N THR A 469 29.22 -22.45 16.89
CA THR A 469 30.05 -23.70 16.84
C THR A 469 31.51 -23.33 17.02
N ILE A 470 32.16 -23.96 18.00
CA ILE A 470 33.58 -23.83 18.29
C ILE A 470 34.13 -25.26 18.43
N PRO A 471 34.65 -25.88 17.34
CA PRO A 471 35.10 -27.27 17.37
C PRO A 471 36.26 -27.51 18.33
N LYS A 472 37.17 -26.54 18.42
CA LYS A 472 38.33 -26.60 19.31
C LYS A 472 38.71 -25.16 19.71
N CYS A 473 39.09 -24.97 20.98
CA CYS A 473 39.57 -23.68 21.48
C CYS A 473 40.76 -23.92 22.40
N THR A 474 41.98 -23.73 21.89
CA THR A 474 43.23 -23.82 22.66
C THR A 474 43.91 -22.46 22.81
N ALA A 475 43.55 -21.48 21.99
CA ALA A 475 44.06 -20.14 22.02
C ALA A 475 43.46 -19.29 23.12
N PHE A 476 44.27 -18.47 23.77
CA PHE A 476 43.80 -17.40 24.62
C PHE A 476 43.56 -16.16 23.76
N LEU A 477 42.31 -15.68 23.70
CA LEU A 477 41.89 -14.51 22.96
C LEU A 477 41.33 -13.44 23.90
N ARG A 478 41.83 -12.21 23.75
CA ARG A 478 41.32 -11.07 24.53
C ARG A 478 39.91 -10.66 24.06
N ALA A 479 39.05 -10.24 24.97
CA ALA A 479 37.68 -9.83 24.67
C ALA A 479 37.59 -8.69 23.61
N GLY A 480 38.51 -7.73 23.65
CA GLY A 480 38.58 -6.67 22.64
C GLY A 480 38.83 -7.21 21.22
N TYR A 481 39.74 -8.17 21.08
CA TYR A 481 40.03 -8.82 19.81
C TYR A 481 38.84 -9.63 19.28
N ILE A 482 38.15 -10.38 20.14
CA ILE A 482 36.95 -11.15 19.75
C ILE A 482 35.87 -10.19 19.21
N ASN A 483 35.68 -9.05 19.86
CA ASN A 483 34.70 -8.05 19.42
C ASN A 483 35.09 -7.39 18.09
N GLU A 484 36.37 -7.12 17.87
CA GLU A 484 36.87 -6.58 16.59
C GLU A 484 36.65 -7.57 15.45
N LEU A 485 37.05 -8.83 15.64
CA LEU A 485 36.85 -9.91 14.66
C LEU A 485 35.37 -10.09 14.31
N LYS A 486 34.49 -10.06 15.32
CA LYS A 486 33.05 -10.12 15.16
C LYS A 486 32.50 -8.92 14.37
N SER A 487 32.94 -7.69 14.67
CA SER A 487 32.52 -6.49 13.94
C SER A 487 32.87 -6.56 12.47
N LYS A 488 34.12 -6.97 12.13
CA LYS A 488 34.55 -7.17 10.74
C LYS A 488 33.69 -8.20 10.02
N ALA A 489 33.38 -9.33 10.67
CA ALA A 489 32.53 -10.37 10.07
C ALA A 489 31.08 -9.89 9.85
N VAL A 490 30.51 -9.15 10.79
CA VAL A 490 29.19 -8.54 10.67
C VAL A 490 29.15 -7.52 9.54
N GLU A 491 30.12 -6.61 9.44
CA GLU A 491 30.19 -5.60 8.37
C GLU A 491 30.30 -6.27 7.00
N GLN A 492 31.17 -7.29 6.87
CA GLN A 492 31.30 -8.04 5.64
C GLN A 492 30.01 -8.79 5.27
N LEU A 493 29.31 -9.40 6.23
CA LEU A 493 28.03 -10.08 5.96
C LEU A 493 26.96 -9.10 5.51
N ILE A 494 26.88 -7.90 6.10
CA ILE A 494 25.98 -6.83 5.64
C ILE A 494 26.27 -6.48 4.17
N ALA A 495 27.53 -6.24 3.81
CA ALA A 495 27.93 -5.92 2.44
C ALA A 495 27.60 -7.08 1.47
N THR A 496 27.86 -8.32 1.88
CA THR A 496 27.56 -9.52 1.10
C THR A 496 26.06 -9.64 0.83
N ARG A 497 25.21 -9.42 1.84
CA ARG A 497 23.76 -9.45 1.68
C ARG A 497 23.25 -8.38 0.71
N ILE A 498 23.68 -7.13 0.89
CA ILE A 498 23.27 -6.02 0.02
C ILE A 498 23.62 -6.32 -1.45
N ALA A 499 24.80 -6.89 -1.69
CA ALA A 499 25.23 -7.30 -3.03
C ALA A 499 24.41 -8.49 -3.57
N HIS A 500 24.11 -9.49 -2.72
CA HIS A 500 23.36 -10.69 -3.08
C HIS A 500 21.93 -10.38 -3.52
N PHE A 501 21.26 -9.46 -2.82
CA PHE A 501 19.87 -9.09 -3.08
C PHE A 501 19.70 -7.97 -4.11
N ARG A 502 20.79 -7.50 -4.72
CA ARG A 502 20.70 -6.56 -5.85
C ARG A 502 19.92 -7.22 -7.00
N PRO A 503 18.93 -6.50 -7.61
CA PRO A 503 18.12 -7.07 -8.69
C PRO A 503 18.98 -7.44 -9.91
N GLN A 504 18.55 -8.50 -10.60
CA GLN A 504 19.14 -8.90 -11.87
C GLN A 504 18.47 -8.12 -13.02
N ASP A 505 19.21 -7.99 -14.13
CA ASP A 505 18.69 -7.38 -15.34
C ASP A 505 17.42 -8.07 -15.83
N THR A 506 16.42 -7.28 -16.14
CA THR A 506 15.14 -7.73 -16.68
C THR A 506 14.91 -7.01 -18.02
N PRO A 507 15.42 -7.57 -19.13
CA PRO A 507 15.24 -6.97 -20.46
C PRO A 507 13.76 -6.87 -20.84
N LEU A 508 13.41 -5.79 -21.54
CA LEU A 508 12.04 -5.59 -22.02
C LEU A 508 11.71 -6.58 -23.16
N HIS A 509 10.68 -7.38 -22.97
CA HIS A 509 10.15 -8.30 -23.98
C HIS A 509 8.91 -7.71 -24.65
N TYR A 510 9.12 -6.83 -25.64
CA TYR A 510 8.05 -6.16 -26.37
C TYR A 510 7.65 -6.98 -27.61
N SER A 511 6.44 -7.56 -27.60
CA SER A 511 5.95 -8.50 -28.64
C SER A 511 4.62 -8.04 -29.22
N PRO A 512 4.60 -7.05 -30.13
CA PRO A 512 3.38 -6.50 -30.67
C PRO A 512 2.65 -7.49 -31.57
N THR A 513 1.35 -7.60 -31.38
CA THR A 513 0.42 -8.37 -32.24
C THR A 513 -0.86 -7.57 -32.37
N PRO A 514 -1.55 -7.59 -33.53
CA PRO A 514 -2.81 -6.87 -33.70
C PRO A 514 -3.86 -7.28 -32.65
N LEU A 515 -4.28 -6.32 -31.83
CA LEU A 515 -5.29 -6.48 -30.79
C LEU A 515 -6.38 -5.42 -30.85
N PHE A 516 -6.08 -4.26 -31.42
CA PHE A 516 -6.96 -3.10 -31.43
C PHE A 516 -7.22 -2.64 -32.87
N GLN A 517 -8.45 -2.20 -33.15
CA GLN A 517 -8.76 -1.39 -34.32
C GLN A 517 -8.84 0.09 -33.95
N LYS A 518 -9.33 0.35 -32.73
CA LYS A 518 -9.53 1.70 -32.18
C LYS A 518 -8.93 1.81 -30.79
N ALA A 519 -8.30 2.97 -30.52
CA ALA A 519 -7.88 3.39 -29.20
C ALA A 519 -8.58 4.73 -28.87
N ASP A 520 -9.62 4.68 -28.04
CA ASP A 520 -10.40 5.84 -27.63
C ASP A 520 -9.69 6.67 -26.55
N TYR A 521 -10.28 7.82 -26.15
CA TYR A 521 -9.73 8.72 -25.14
C TYR A 521 -9.47 8.05 -23.77
N LEU A 522 -10.15 6.94 -23.46
CA LEU A 522 -9.96 6.19 -22.21
C LEU A 522 -8.62 5.43 -22.17
N ARG A 523 -7.89 5.36 -23.28
CA ARG A 523 -6.53 4.81 -23.32
C ARG A 523 -5.47 5.77 -22.78
N ASN A 524 -5.86 7.02 -22.45
CA ASN A 524 -4.99 8.00 -21.81
C ASN A 524 -3.73 8.38 -22.62
N ILE A 525 -3.82 8.40 -23.93
CA ILE A 525 -2.72 8.73 -24.82
C ILE A 525 -2.46 10.23 -24.74
N THR A 526 -1.27 10.65 -24.30
CA THR A 526 -0.89 12.06 -24.13
C THR A 526 0.36 12.47 -24.91
N ASN A 527 1.07 11.50 -25.51
CA ASN A 527 2.30 11.72 -26.28
C ASN A 527 2.36 10.81 -27.52
N GLU A 528 3.22 11.14 -28.49
CA GLU A 528 3.36 10.40 -29.74
C GLU A 528 3.95 8.99 -29.53
N ALA A 529 4.86 8.82 -28.57
CA ALA A 529 5.43 7.51 -28.26
C ALA A 529 4.35 6.55 -27.71
N HIS A 530 3.44 7.02 -26.86
CA HIS A 530 2.32 6.21 -26.36
C HIS A 530 1.35 5.85 -27.51
N LYS A 531 1.09 6.80 -28.44
CA LYS A 531 0.29 6.57 -29.63
C LYS A 531 0.90 5.48 -30.52
N ALA A 532 2.23 5.50 -30.71
CA ALA A 532 2.95 4.49 -31.47
C ALA A 532 2.81 3.08 -30.87
N VAL A 533 2.73 2.92 -29.54
CA VAL A 533 2.46 1.63 -28.90
C VAL A 533 1.14 1.05 -29.37
N TYR A 534 0.05 1.83 -29.38
CA TYR A 534 -1.25 1.33 -29.86
C TYR A 534 -1.26 1.05 -31.37
N ALA A 535 -0.54 1.85 -32.16
CA ALA A 535 -0.37 1.61 -33.60
C ALA A 535 0.34 0.28 -33.88
N ASP A 536 1.40 -0.08 -33.13
CA ASP A 536 2.07 -1.38 -33.24
C ASP A 536 1.12 -2.55 -32.97
N PHE A 537 0.15 -2.35 -32.08
CA PHE A 537 -0.88 -3.35 -31.78
C PHE A 537 -2.12 -3.25 -32.70
N GLY A 538 -1.99 -2.59 -33.85
CA GLY A 538 -2.96 -2.58 -34.95
C GLY A 538 -4.00 -1.48 -34.92
N ALA A 539 -3.97 -0.55 -33.94
CA ALA A 539 -4.91 0.55 -33.89
C ALA A 539 -4.67 1.55 -35.03
N THR A 540 -5.71 1.81 -35.83
CA THR A 540 -5.69 2.78 -36.94
C THR A 540 -6.48 4.06 -36.61
N ASP A 541 -7.45 3.96 -35.70
CA ASP A 541 -8.23 5.10 -35.17
C ASP A 541 -7.79 5.34 -33.73
N ILE A 542 -6.99 6.38 -33.48
CA ILE A 542 -6.36 6.65 -32.20
C ILE A 542 -6.71 8.06 -31.74
N GLU A 543 -7.47 8.16 -30.64
CA GLU A 543 -7.82 9.41 -29.97
C GLU A 543 -6.81 9.73 -28.85
N TYR A 544 -6.50 11.03 -28.68
CA TYR A 544 -5.79 11.49 -27.48
C TYR A 544 -6.70 11.51 -26.26
N GLY A 545 -6.08 11.24 -25.08
CA GLY A 545 -6.76 11.28 -23.80
C GLY A 545 -7.18 12.70 -23.37
N LEU A 546 -8.15 12.76 -22.45
CA LEU A 546 -8.71 14.04 -21.97
C LEU A 546 -7.70 14.92 -21.21
N ASP A 547 -6.63 14.35 -20.71
CA ASP A 547 -5.53 15.12 -20.11
C ASP A 547 -4.73 15.94 -21.14
N LYS A 548 -4.82 15.60 -22.45
CA LYS A 548 -4.21 16.34 -23.57
C LYS A 548 -5.22 17.22 -24.30
N THR A 549 -6.41 16.70 -24.59
CA THR A 549 -7.38 17.42 -25.43
C THR A 549 -8.23 18.42 -24.68
N GLU A 550 -8.48 18.19 -23.39
CA GLU A 550 -9.40 18.96 -22.53
C GLU A 550 -10.83 19.14 -23.12
N ASP A 551 -11.20 18.27 -24.07
CA ASP A 551 -12.54 18.25 -24.65
C ASP A 551 -13.43 17.27 -23.86
N TYR A 552 -14.18 17.81 -22.91
CA TYR A 552 -15.03 17.03 -21.99
C TYR A 552 -16.50 16.93 -22.44
N ALA A 553 -16.92 17.66 -23.47
CA ALA A 553 -18.33 17.76 -23.86
C ALA A 553 -18.93 16.38 -24.15
N GLY A 554 -19.96 15.98 -23.40
CA GLY A 554 -20.64 14.68 -23.57
C GLY A 554 -19.80 13.45 -23.20
N LYS A 555 -18.55 13.62 -22.74
CA LYS A 555 -17.67 12.51 -22.39
C LYS A 555 -17.81 12.13 -20.91
N ALA A 556 -17.56 10.85 -20.61
CA ALA A 556 -17.49 10.38 -19.23
C ALA A 556 -16.22 10.93 -18.57
N VAL A 557 -16.39 11.78 -17.56
CA VAL A 557 -15.29 12.30 -16.73
C VAL A 557 -15.00 11.42 -15.53
N MET A 558 -15.87 10.45 -15.24
CA MET A 558 -15.65 9.35 -14.31
C MET A 558 -16.38 8.09 -14.80
N THR A 559 -15.73 6.94 -14.73
CA THR A 559 -16.35 5.62 -14.91
C THR A 559 -16.12 4.82 -13.64
N CYS A 560 -17.20 4.34 -13.02
CA CYS A 560 -17.20 3.75 -11.68
C CYS A 560 -17.91 2.41 -11.68
N LYS A 561 -17.36 1.41 -11.01
CA LYS A 561 -18.09 0.21 -10.58
C LYS A 561 -19.13 0.57 -9.51
N TYR A 562 -18.82 1.56 -8.69
CA TYR A 562 -19.75 2.17 -7.74
C TYR A 562 -21.00 2.68 -8.45
N CYS A 563 -22.16 2.33 -7.92
CA CYS A 563 -23.44 2.75 -8.47
C CYS A 563 -24.30 3.45 -7.40
N LEU A 564 -24.57 4.74 -7.59
CA LEU A 564 -25.34 5.53 -6.63
C LEU A 564 -26.76 5.00 -6.45
N ARG A 565 -27.39 4.45 -7.51
CA ARG A 565 -28.70 3.78 -7.39
C ARG A 565 -28.64 2.58 -6.46
N TYR A 566 -27.59 1.78 -6.54
CA TYR A 566 -27.43 0.62 -5.67
C TYR A 566 -27.29 1.05 -4.21
N GLU A 567 -26.45 2.04 -3.93
CA GLU A 567 -26.22 2.56 -2.58
C GLU A 567 -27.48 3.19 -1.96
N LEU A 568 -28.32 3.82 -2.77
CA LEU A 568 -29.58 4.45 -2.32
C LEU A 568 -30.78 3.49 -2.28
N GLY A 569 -30.57 2.19 -2.56
CA GLY A 569 -31.65 1.22 -2.57
C GLY A 569 -32.59 1.31 -3.78
N TRP A 570 -32.17 2.00 -4.87
CA TRP A 570 -32.99 2.17 -6.09
C TRP A 570 -32.63 1.20 -7.21
N CYS A 571 -31.75 0.25 -6.95
CA CYS A 571 -31.35 -0.73 -7.95
C CYS A 571 -32.33 -1.90 -7.99
N HIS A 572 -32.87 -2.20 -9.18
CA HIS A 572 -33.79 -3.33 -9.39
C HIS A 572 -33.16 -4.71 -9.14
N ARG A 573 -31.83 -4.79 -9.05
CA ARG A 573 -31.13 -6.04 -8.71
C ARG A 573 -31.03 -6.29 -7.19
N ARG A 574 -31.39 -5.31 -6.37
CA ARG A 574 -31.46 -5.49 -4.91
C ARG A 574 -32.79 -6.13 -4.52
N ILE A 575 -32.77 -7.06 -3.58
CA ILE A 575 -33.97 -7.72 -3.03
C ILE A 575 -34.87 -6.70 -2.33
N ASP A 576 -34.27 -5.71 -1.66
CA ASP A 576 -34.94 -4.62 -0.92
C ASP A 576 -35.07 -3.33 -1.74
N GLY A 577 -34.80 -3.39 -3.06
CA GLY A 577 -34.78 -2.21 -3.92
C GLY A 577 -36.14 -1.52 -4.05
N SER A 578 -36.14 -0.20 -3.82
CA SER A 578 -37.31 0.66 -4.05
C SER A 578 -37.32 1.17 -5.50
N LYS A 579 -38.46 1.74 -5.93
CA LYS A 579 -38.61 2.31 -7.25
C LYS A 579 -37.63 3.49 -7.42
N ALA A 580 -36.78 3.41 -8.44
CA ALA A 580 -35.85 4.49 -8.77
C ALA A 580 -36.61 5.75 -9.24
N PRO A 581 -36.13 6.94 -8.92
CA PRO A 581 -36.60 8.18 -9.54
C PRO A 581 -36.39 8.17 -11.07
N ASN A 582 -37.13 9.02 -11.77
CA ASN A 582 -37.05 9.11 -13.23
C ASN A 582 -35.67 9.60 -13.68
N ASP A 583 -35.13 8.96 -14.71
CA ASP A 583 -33.91 9.38 -15.40
C ASP A 583 -34.16 10.62 -16.25
N PRO A 584 -33.08 11.37 -16.54
CA PRO A 584 -31.72 11.24 -16.01
C PRO A 584 -31.58 11.83 -14.60
N LEU A 585 -30.68 11.23 -13.81
CA LEU A 585 -30.22 11.80 -12.53
C LEU A 585 -28.98 12.67 -12.75
N TYR A 586 -28.81 13.64 -11.86
CA TYR A 586 -27.71 14.59 -11.93
C TYR A 586 -27.03 14.80 -10.58
N LEU A 587 -25.69 14.79 -10.57
CA LEU A 587 -24.90 15.34 -9.48
C LEU A 587 -24.67 16.85 -9.72
N VAL A 588 -24.94 17.66 -8.70
CA VAL A 588 -24.81 19.11 -8.77
C VAL A 588 -23.84 19.61 -7.71
N SER A 589 -22.86 20.43 -8.11
CA SER A 589 -21.91 21.07 -7.22
C SER A 589 -21.74 22.54 -7.64
N GLY A 590 -22.28 23.46 -6.86
CA GLY A 590 -22.35 24.88 -7.21
C GLY A 590 -23.10 25.10 -8.52
N LYS A 591 -22.45 25.71 -9.51
CA LYS A 591 -23.04 25.95 -10.84
C LYS A 591 -22.85 24.77 -11.82
N ARG A 592 -22.14 23.74 -11.45
CA ARG A 592 -21.82 22.60 -12.32
C ARG A 592 -22.81 21.47 -12.12
N ARG A 593 -23.27 20.90 -13.21
CA ARG A 593 -24.21 19.78 -13.27
C ARG A 593 -23.61 18.66 -14.10
N PHE A 594 -23.65 17.43 -13.57
CA PHE A 594 -23.14 16.23 -14.21
C PHE A 594 -24.26 15.24 -14.39
N ARG A 595 -24.47 14.77 -15.62
CA ARG A 595 -25.45 13.72 -15.89
C ARG A 595 -24.91 12.38 -15.45
N LEU A 596 -25.74 11.59 -14.76
CA LEU A 596 -25.44 10.20 -14.45
C LEU A 596 -26.02 9.27 -15.50
N GLU A 597 -25.20 8.35 -15.96
CA GLU A 597 -25.59 7.26 -16.86
C GLU A 597 -25.28 5.92 -16.19
N PHE A 598 -26.24 4.98 -16.23
CA PHE A 598 -26.17 3.70 -15.54
C PHE A 598 -26.21 2.57 -16.56
N ASP A 599 -25.07 1.88 -16.77
CA ASP A 599 -25.00 0.65 -17.52
C ASP A 599 -25.30 -0.53 -16.58
N CYS A 600 -26.59 -0.92 -16.50
CA CYS A 600 -27.02 -2.01 -15.65
C CYS A 600 -26.54 -3.39 -16.15
N GLY A 601 -26.12 -3.52 -17.42
CA GLY A 601 -25.51 -4.74 -17.96
C GLY A 601 -24.13 -5.00 -17.33
N LYS A 602 -23.31 -3.97 -17.28
CA LYS A 602 -21.95 -4.01 -16.72
C LYS A 602 -21.89 -3.67 -15.23
N CYS A 603 -23.01 -3.22 -14.63
CA CYS A 603 -23.03 -2.62 -13.29
C CYS A 603 -22.00 -1.48 -13.17
N GLU A 604 -22.09 -0.50 -14.06
CA GLU A 604 -21.24 0.67 -14.10
C GLU A 604 -22.06 1.96 -14.07
N MET A 605 -21.51 2.97 -13.42
CA MET A 605 -22.05 4.33 -13.43
C MET A 605 -21.02 5.26 -14.08
N LYS A 606 -21.47 6.06 -15.04
CA LYS A 606 -20.68 7.13 -15.65
C LYS A 606 -21.16 8.48 -15.19
N VAL A 607 -20.23 9.38 -14.95
CA VAL A 607 -20.47 10.79 -14.67
C VAL A 607 -20.07 11.57 -15.92
N LEU A 608 -21.03 12.15 -16.62
CA LEU A 608 -20.85 12.85 -17.90
C LEU A 608 -20.75 14.35 -17.67
N ALA A 609 -19.78 14.97 -18.33
CA ALA A 609 -19.70 16.43 -18.41
C ALA A 609 -20.87 16.99 -19.24
N GLN A 610 -21.45 18.12 -18.81
CA GLN A 610 -22.47 18.89 -19.55
C GLN A 610 -21.93 20.26 -19.95
#